data_39514b3397dde5d66d1c888092e5d234
#
_entry.id   39514b3397dde5d66d1c888092e5d234
#
_cell.length_a   1.000
_cell.length_b   1.000
_cell.length_c   1.000
_cell.angle_alpha   90.00
_cell.angle_beta   90.00
_cell.angle_gamma   90.00
#
_symmetry.space_group_name_H-M   'P 1'
#
loop_
_entity.id
_entity.type
_entity.pdbx_description
1 polymer ?
#
loop_
_entity_poly.entity_id
_entity_poly.type
_entity_poly.pdbx_seq_one_letter_code
_entity_poly.pdbx_strand_id
1 'polypeptide(L)'
;MVKEFGTETVMTGRAVTAQFMPLRPDLEKQVIEQGRKEDRAWEQKRTVSWAISTLVEGNVYVVDAYCKPHLGTVMGSNLGNGVYERSKCGGVFYGHVRDMEGLRKADGFNVWIKGSDPSYMRQTLLTAINAPVRIGNAVVLPGDAVLAKRDGVIFIPPHLLEHIVLTGEVTALFDLFGQQRIREGKYSAGAIDSVWTDEIKQDFRSWTKSNESSLPMPLKNLDDFLKKRNF
;
A
#
# COMPACT_ATOMS: atom_id res chain seq x y z
N MET A 1 8.27 -7.61 -0.44
CA MET A 1 7.36 -7.81 0.72
C MET A 1 6.28 -8.79 0.31
N VAL A 2 5.85 -9.63 1.19
CA VAL A 2 4.85 -10.66 0.91
C VAL A 2 3.62 -10.39 1.77
N LYS A 3 2.42 -10.57 1.20
CA LYS A 3 1.19 -10.60 2.00
C LYS A 3 1.18 -11.89 2.80
N GLU A 4 1.20 -11.77 4.11
CA GLU A 4 1.22 -12.94 5.00
C GLU A 4 -0.18 -13.43 5.36
N PHE A 5 -1.12 -12.49 5.56
CA PHE A 5 -2.49 -12.83 5.90
C PHE A 5 -3.45 -11.64 5.65
N GLY A 6 -4.72 -11.93 5.72
CA GLY A 6 -5.84 -11.04 5.48
C GLY A 6 -6.87 -11.68 4.58
N THR A 7 -8.10 -11.24 4.65
CA THR A 7 -9.20 -11.74 3.83
C THR A 7 -9.22 -11.07 2.45
N GLU A 8 -8.82 -9.82 2.40
CA GLU A 8 -8.81 -9.04 1.18
C GLU A 8 -7.58 -9.29 0.33
N THR A 9 -7.77 -9.30 -0.96
CA THR A 9 -6.68 -9.41 -1.94
C THR A 9 -6.03 -8.07 -2.27
N VAL A 10 -6.71 -6.97 -1.95
CA VAL A 10 -6.28 -5.59 -2.21
C VAL A 10 -6.45 -4.77 -0.94
N MET A 11 -5.45 -3.98 -0.60
CA MET A 11 -5.54 -2.95 0.44
C MET A 11 -5.19 -1.61 -0.17
N THR A 12 -6.07 -0.64 0.04
CA THR A 12 -5.86 0.76 -0.37
C THR A 12 -6.06 1.69 0.80
N GLY A 13 -5.42 2.85 0.76
CA GLY A 13 -5.60 3.88 1.76
C GLY A 13 -4.51 4.93 1.71
N ARG A 14 -4.50 5.83 2.68
CA ARG A 14 -3.54 6.92 2.78
C ARG A 14 -2.44 6.57 3.80
N ALA A 15 -1.18 6.72 3.41
CA ALA A 15 -0.04 6.43 4.25
C ALA A 15 0.02 7.33 5.50
N VAL A 16 0.06 6.71 6.67
CA VAL A 16 0.55 7.29 7.91
C VAL A 16 1.85 6.58 8.22
N THR A 17 2.94 7.34 8.25
CA THR A 17 4.29 6.77 8.31
C THR A 17 4.86 6.78 9.72
N ALA A 18 5.64 5.77 10.05
CA ALA A 18 6.43 5.70 11.27
C ALA A 18 7.83 5.14 10.99
N GLN A 19 8.82 5.72 11.64
CA GLN A 19 10.21 5.29 11.52
C GLN A 19 10.75 4.80 12.86
N PHE A 20 11.38 3.64 12.81
CA PHE A 20 12.12 3.07 13.92
C PHE A 20 13.62 3.02 13.60
N MET A 21 14.43 3.31 14.60
CA MET A 21 15.88 3.24 14.55
C MET A 21 16.43 2.41 15.72
N PRO A 22 17.70 1.99 15.66
CA PRO A 22 18.36 1.39 16.82
C PRO A 22 18.24 2.27 18.06
N LEU A 23 17.97 1.65 19.18
CA LEU A 23 17.85 2.34 20.46
C LEU A 23 19.15 3.10 20.80
N ARG A 24 18.97 4.34 21.15
CA ARG A 24 20.02 5.22 21.69
C ARG A 24 19.47 5.90 22.94
N PRO A 25 20.02 5.61 24.14
CA PRO A 25 19.40 5.99 25.42
C PRO A 25 19.17 7.50 25.62
N ASP A 26 20.08 8.34 25.12
CA ASP A 26 19.95 9.80 25.20
C ASP A 26 18.79 10.32 24.29
N LEU A 27 18.67 9.73 23.09
CA LEU A 27 17.56 10.03 22.18
C LEU A 27 16.24 9.53 22.74
N GLU A 28 16.20 8.32 23.31
CA GLU A 28 14.99 7.79 23.94
C GLU A 28 14.45 8.72 25.03
N LYS A 29 15.36 9.21 25.89
CA LYS A 29 14.99 10.18 26.92
C LYS A 29 14.36 11.43 26.34
N GLN A 30 14.95 12.00 25.27
CA GLN A 30 14.43 13.19 24.60
C GLN A 30 13.07 12.94 23.96
N VAL A 31 12.89 11.79 23.27
CA VAL A 31 11.62 11.40 22.64
C VAL A 31 10.51 11.29 23.71
N ILE A 32 10.79 10.64 24.83
CA ILE A 32 9.84 10.48 25.93
C ILE A 32 9.50 11.86 26.56
N GLU A 33 10.48 12.72 26.77
CA GLU A 33 10.27 14.05 27.30
C GLU A 33 9.42 14.92 26.36
N GLN A 34 9.69 14.84 25.04
CA GLN A 34 8.89 15.53 24.04
C GLN A 34 7.45 15.01 23.99
N GLY A 35 7.27 13.68 24.01
CA GLY A 35 5.95 13.07 24.03
C GLY A 35 5.12 13.48 25.26
N ARG A 36 5.77 13.66 26.42
CA ARG A 36 5.10 14.18 27.62
C ARG A 36 4.61 15.62 27.45
N LYS A 37 5.41 16.46 26.78
CA LYS A 37 5.00 17.83 26.48
C LYS A 37 3.82 17.90 25.51
N GLU A 38 3.66 16.88 24.67
CA GLU A 38 2.57 16.74 23.69
C GLU A 38 1.37 15.94 24.22
N ASP A 39 1.21 15.83 25.55
CA ASP A 39 0.16 15.04 26.22
C ASP A 39 0.11 13.55 25.84
N ARG A 40 1.22 13.01 25.36
CA ARG A 40 1.34 11.58 25.05
C ARG A 40 1.84 10.75 26.23
N ALA A 41 1.93 11.35 27.41
CA ALA A 41 2.50 10.74 28.62
C ALA A 41 1.66 9.58 29.15
N TRP A 42 0.35 9.57 28.92
CA TRP A 42 -0.58 8.55 29.38
C TRP A 42 -0.34 7.19 28.71
N GLU A 43 0.32 7.13 27.55
CA GLU A 43 0.68 5.89 26.87
C GLU A 43 1.93 5.22 27.47
N GLN A 44 2.27 5.57 28.71
CA GLN A 44 3.20 4.86 29.58
C GLN A 44 4.56 4.51 28.96
N LYS A 45 5.23 5.44 28.34
CA LYS A 45 6.56 5.23 27.74
C LYS A 45 6.61 4.20 26.57
N ARG A 46 5.46 3.72 26.11
CA ARG A 46 5.38 2.81 24.96
C ARG A 46 5.25 3.62 23.68
N THR A 47 6.34 4.22 23.25
CA THR A 47 6.37 5.09 22.08
C THR A 47 5.82 4.43 20.81
N VAL A 48 5.86 3.10 20.73
CA VAL A 48 5.34 2.32 19.60
C VAL A 48 3.83 2.50 19.39
N SER A 49 3.05 2.77 20.42
CA SER A 49 1.61 3.00 20.32
C SER A 49 1.26 4.42 19.89
N TRP A 50 2.19 5.38 20.00
CA TRP A 50 1.93 6.78 19.67
C TRP A 50 1.58 6.96 18.19
N ALA A 51 2.30 6.30 17.30
CA ALA A 51 1.98 6.34 15.86
C ALA A 51 0.60 5.73 15.58
N ILE A 52 0.26 4.62 16.26
CA ILE A 52 -1.04 3.96 16.10
C ILE A 52 -2.17 4.88 16.56
N SER A 53 -1.97 5.66 17.63
CA SER A 53 -2.98 6.60 18.14
C SER A 53 -3.32 7.74 17.16
N THR A 54 -2.48 8.00 16.16
CA THR A 54 -2.73 9.00 15.11
C THR A 54 -3.55 8.46 13.93
N LEU A 55 -3.76 7.14 13.85
CA LEU A 55 -4.51 6.54 12.76
C LEU A 55 -6.00 6.87 12.83
N VAL A 56 -6.59 7.05 11.66
CA VAL A 56 -8.03 7.17 11.45
C VAL A 56 -8.45 6.24 10.31
N GLU A 57 -9.75 6.01 10.16
CA GLU A 57 -10.31 5.19 9.10
C GLU A 57 -9.78 5.59 7.71
N GLY A 58 -9.46 4.60 6.90
CA GLY A 58 -8.85 4.77 5.57
C GLY A 58 -7.33 5.00 5.59
N ASN A 59 -6.68 4.98 6.75
CA ASN A 59 -5.23 5.03 6.80
C ASN A 59 -4.59 3.64 6.61
N VAL A 60 -3.45 3.61 5.96
CA VAL A 60 -2.53 2.46 5.95
C VAL A 60 -1.32 2.81 6.80
N TYR A 61 -1.03 1.98 7.81
CA TYR A 61 0.12 2.20 8.66
C TYR A 61 1.40 1.72 7.98
N VAL A 62 2.26 2.64 7.57
CA VAL A 62 3.50 2.37 6.81
C VAL A 62 4.72 2.56 7.68
N VAL A 63 5.44 1.49 7.94
CA VAL A 63 6.49 1.44 8.96
C VAL A 63 7.84 1.03 8.39
N ASP A 64 8.84 1.90 8.51
CA ASP A 64 10.25 1.50 8.43
C ASP A 64 10.68 1.00 9.82
N ALA A 65 10.69 -0.33 9.98
CA ALA A 65 11.00 -0.99 11.23
C ALA A 65 12.48 -1.44 11.32
N TYR A 66 13.37 -0.76 10.61
CA TYR A 66 14.82 -1.03 10.58
C TYR A 66 15.21 -2.43 10.03
N CYS A 67 14.24 -3.26 9.69
CA CYS A 67 14.41 -4.56 9.00
C CYS A 67 15.43 -5.54 9.61
N LYS A 68 15.74 -5.45 10.91
CA LYS A 68 16.65 -6.38 11.60
C LYS A 68 15.93 -7.11 12.73
N PRO A 69 15.62 -8.41 12.57
CA PRO A 69 14.80 -9.15 13.55
C PRO A 69 15.44 -9.24 14.93
N HIS A 70 16.76 -9.35 15.02
CA HIS A 70 17.47 -9.47 16.30
C HIS A 70 17.34 -8.24 17.22
N LEU A 71 16.87 -7.09 16.72
CA LEU A 71 16.57 -5.91 17.53
C LEU A 71 15.14 -5.94 18.11
N GLY A 72 14.39 -6.98 17.76
CA GLY A 72 13.01 -7.18 18.17
C GLY A 72 12.00 -6.65 17.16
N THR A 73 10.80 -7.21 17.24
CA THR A 73 9.69 -6.84 16.35
C THR A 73 8.92 -5.64 16.93
N VAL A 74 8.50 -4.73 16.05
CA VAL A 74 7.78 -3.50 16.47
C VAL A 74 6.28 -3.69 16.60
N MET A 75 5.73 -4.83 16.15
CA MET A 75 4.30 -5.12 16.22
C MET A 75 4.05 -6.58 16.61
N GLY A 76 3.04 -6.79 17.42
CA GLY A 76 2.42 -8.07 17.72
C GLY A 76 0.91 -7.96 17.65
N SER A 77 0.17 -8.98 18.10
CA SER A 77 -1.29 -9.09 17.96
C SER A 77 -2.06 -7.90 18.56
N ASN A 78 -1.71 -7.43 19.76
CA ASN A 78 -2.41 -6.30 20.40
C ASN A 78 -2.26 -5.00 19.59
N LEU A 79 -1.06 -4.71 19.12
CA LEU A 79 -0.80 -3.51 18.33
C LEU A 79 -1.43 -3.62 16.93
N GLY A 80 -1.40 -4.79 16.32
CA GLY A 80 -2.07 -5.06 15.05
C GLY A 80 -3.58 -4.87 15.14
N ASN A 81 -4.22 -5.36 16.19
CA ASN A 81 -5.63 -5.08 16.45
C ASN A 81 -5.88 -3.57 16.63
N GLY A 82 -5.00 -2.87 17.35
CA GLY A 82 -5.08 -1.41 17.50
C GLY A 82 -4.97 -0.65 16.18
N VAL A 83 -4.11 -1.11 15.27
CA VAL A 83 -4.01 -0.57 13.90
C VAL A 83 -5.33 -0.77 13.17
N TYR A 84 -5.87 -2.00 13.17
CA TYR A 84 -7.11 -2.32 12.46
C TYR A 84 -8.32 -1.56 13.02
N GLU A 85 -8.46 -1.53 14.35
CA GLU A 85 -9.58 -0.84 14.98
C GLU A 85 -9.67 0.65 14.61
N ARG A 86 -8.52 1.30 14.45
CA ARG A 86 -8.47 2.72 14.07
C ARG A 86 -8.57 2.95 12.58
N SER A 87 -7.84 2.17 11.80
CA SER A 87 -7.70 2.41 10.36
C SER A 87 -8.74 1.71 9.51
N LYS A 88 -9.33 0.61 9.99
CA LYS A 88 -10.16 -0.35 9.24
C LYS A 88 -9.47 -0.88 7.96
N CYS A 89 -8.16 -0.74 7.92
CA CYS A 89 -7.31 -1.19 6.82
C CYS A 89 -6.27 -2.20 7.31
N GLY A 90 -5.03 -1.76 7.41
CA GLY A 90 -3.91 -2.59 7.79
C GLY A 90 -2.60 -1.85 7.72
N GLY A 91 -1.53 -2.58 7.34
CA GLY A 91 -0.22 -1.94 7.32
C GLY A 91 0.80 -2.56 6.39
N VAL A 92 1.86 -1.80 6.20
CA VAL A 92 3.06 -2.18 5.46
C VAL A 92 4.25 -2.01 6.39
N PHE A 93 4.88 -3.11 6.77
CA PHE A 93 5.99 -3.12 7.72
C PHE A 93 7.28 -3.55 7.03
N TYR A 94 8.19 -2.64 6.80
CA TYR A 94 9.52 -2.98 6.34
C TYR A 94 10.37 -3.49 7.51
N GLY A 95 9.98 -4.66 8.00
CA GLY A 95 10.54 -5.33 9.17
C GLY A 95 9.79 -6.61 9.50
N HIS A 96 9.97 -7.08 10.72
CA HIS A 96 9.37 -8.31 11.22
C HIS A 96 8.27 -8.01 12.24
N VAL A 97 7.28 -8.88 12.30
CA VAL A 97 6.21 -8.87 13.31
C VAL A 97 6.19 -10.16 14.09
N ARG A 98 5.55 -10.17 15.24
CA ARG A 98 5.36 -11.37 16.08
C ARG A 98 3.87 -11.71 16.24
N ASP A 99 3.58 -12.77 16.96
CA ASP A 99 2.22 -13.17 17.30
C ASP A 99 1.33 -13.43 16.06
N MET A 100 1.89 -14.06 15.02
CA MET A 100 1.25 -14.25 13.73
C MET A 100 -0.12 -14.94 13.86
N GLU A 101 -0.27 -15.90 14.78
CA GLU A 101 -1.55 -16.57 15.01
C GLU A 101 -2.63 -15.59 15.51
N GLY A 102 -2.26 -14.71 16.44
CA GLY A 102 -3.17 -13.69 16.95
C GLY A 102 -3.54 -12.66 15.89
N LEU A 103 -2.58 -12.26 15.06
CA LEU A 103 -2.83 -11.33 13.95
C LEU A 103 -3.75 -11.92 12.88
N ARG A 104 -3.64 -13.21 12.57
CA ARG A 104 -4.52 -13.90 11.61
C ARG A 104 -5.98 -13.98 12.06
N LYS A 105 -6.24 -13.89 13.37
CA LYS A 105 -7.59 -13.85 13.94
C LYS A 105 -8.28 -12.48 13.81
N ALA A 106 -7.53 -11.44 13.49
CA ALA A 106 -8.10 -10.11 13.23
C ALA A 106 -8.73 -10.10 11.82
N ASP A 107 -10.04 -10.31 11.78
CA ASP A 107 -10.79 -10.35 10.52
C ASP A 107 -10.71 -9.00 9.79
N GLY A 108 -10.45 -9.04 8.49
CA GLY A 108 -10.24 -7.85 7.66
C GLY A 108 -8.85 -7.20 7.77
N PHE A 109 -7.99 -7.60 8.72
CA PHE A 109 -6.64 -7.05 8.84
C PHE A 109 -5.71 -7.57 7.75
N ASN A 110 -5.14 -6.65 6.98
CA ASN A 110 -4.19 -6.96 5.92
C ASN A 110 -2.81 -6.41 6.28
N VAL A 111 -1.77 -7.23 6.09
CA VAL A 111 -0.40 -6.77 6.37
C VAL A 111 0.61 -7.30 5.35
N TRP A 112 1.52 -6.43 4.95
CA TRP A 112 2.70 -6.75 4.13
C TRP A 112 3.94 -6.58 4.99
N ILE A 113 4.71 -7.64 5.15
CA ILE A 113 5.86 -7.71 6.06
C ILE A 113 7.10 -8.29 5.36
N LYS A 114 8.24 -8.15 5.99
CA LYS A 114 9.48 -8.85 5.57
C LYS A 114 9.50 -10.29 6.07
N GLY A 115 8.93 -10.51 7.23
CA GLY A 115 8.88 -11.82 7.87
C GLY A 115 8.34 -11.75 9.30
N SER A 116 8.39 -12.85 10.01
CA SER A 116 8.00 -12.96 11.41
C SER A 116 9.18 -13.38 12.28
N ASP A 117 9.17 -12.93 13.54
CA ASP A 117 10.15 -13.30 14.56
C ASP A 117 9.49 -13.21 15.92
N PRO A 118 9.69 -14.15 16.85
CA PRO A 118 9.01 -14.15 18.15
C PRO A 118 9.56 -13.10 19.12
N SER A 119 10.66 -12.44 18.81
CA SER A 119 11.33 -11.52 19.72
C SER A 119 10.51 -10.30 20.06
N TYR A 120 10.60 -9.86 21.29
CA TYR A 120 10.02 -8.62 21.76
C TYR A 120 10.91 -7.42 21.41
N MET A 121 10.32 -6.28 21.09
CA MET A 121 11.04 -5.03 20.82
C MET A 121 11.87 -4.61 22.03
N ARG A 122 13.18 -4.52 21.89
CA ARG A 122 14.10 -4.14 22.98
C ARG A 122 15.11 -3.07 22.59
N GLN A 123 15.53 -3.08 21.34
CA GLN A 123 16.68 -2.29 20.87
C GLN A 123 16.30 -1.39 19.68
N THR A 124 15.04 -1.05 19.56
CA THR A 124 14.54 -0.09 18.58
C THR A 124 13.72 1.00 19.26
N LEU A 125 13.76 2.19 18.70
CA LEU A 125 13.07 3.37 19.18
C LEU A 125 12.27 3.97 18.03
N LEU A 126 11.02 4.36 18.30
CA LEU A 126 10.25 5.21 17.38
C LEU A 126 10.90 6.60 17.35
N THR A 127 11.37 7.02 16.19
CA THR A 127 12.09 8.28 16.01
C THR A 127 11.30 9.32 15.25
N ALA A 128 10.31 8.90 14.45
CA ALA A 128 9.47 9.83 13.71
C ALA A 128 8.08 9.26 13.44
N ILE A 129 7.09 10.14 13.46
CA ILE A 129 5.71 9.91 13.00
C ILE A 129 5.42 10.94 11.91
N ASN A 130 4.78 10.53 10.82
CA ASN A 130 4.48 11.38 9.67
C ASN A 130 5.72 12.12 9.14
N ALA A 131 6.81 11.37 8.96
CA ALA A 131 8.01 11.79 8.27
C ALA A 131 8.28 10.87 7.07
N PRO A 132 9.14 11.25 6.11
CA PRO A 132 9.57 10.37 5.03
C PRO A 132 10.16 9.08 5.59
N VAL A 133 9.74 7.93 5.05
CA VAL A 133 10.26 6.61 5.44
C VAL A 133 10.72 5.83 4.22
N ARG A 134 11.58 4.84 4.46
CA ARG A 134 12.07 3.94 3.42
C ARG A 134 11.39 2.58 3.52
N ILE A 135 10.76 2.15 2.43
CA ILE A 135 10.18 0.81 2.30
C ILE A 135 10.90 0.08 1.14
N GLY A 136 11.89 -0.73 1.45
CA GLY A 136 12.77 -1.28 0.43
C GLY A 136 13.59 -0.19 -0.25
N ASN A 137 13.39 -0.03 -1.56
CA ASN A 137 14.01 1.03 -2.36
C ASN A 137 13.08 2.23 -2.60
N ALA A 138 11.85 2.17 -2.10
CA ALA A 138 10.89 3.27 -2.24
C ALA A 138 11.03 4.26 -1.07
N VAL A 139 10.90 5.55 -1.38
CA VAL A 139 10.65 6.60 -0.40
C VAL A 139 9.15 6.81 -0.33
N VAL A 140 8.60 6.83 0.88
CA VAL A 140 7.17 7.02 1.14
C VAL A 140 6.99 8.28 1.97
N LEU A 141 6.14 9.16 1.50
CA LEU A 141 5.76 10.36 2.23
C LEU A 141 4.42 10.16 2.96
N PRO A 142 4.22 10.85 4.08
CA PRO A 142 2.91 10.92 4.70
C PRO A 142 1.87 11.43 3.71
N GLY A 143 0.74 10.72 3.61
CA GLY A 143 -0.33 11.10 2.69
C GLY A 143 -0.27 10.46 1.31
N ASP A 144 0.82 9.77 0.94
CA ASP A 144 0.87 8.98 -0.29
C ASP A 144 -0.27 7.97 -0.32
N ALA A 145 -0.87 7.76 -1.50
CA ALA A 145 -1.82 6.69 -1.67
C ALA A 145 -1.08 5.34 -1.72
N VAL A 146 -1.58 4.38 -0.97
CA VAL A 146 -1.05 3.03 -0.90
C VAL A 146 -1.95 2.10 -1.68
N LEU A 147 -1.40 1.34 -2.61
CA LEU A 147 -2.05 0.19 -3.23
C LEU A 147 -1.19 -1.04 -2.96
N ALA A 148 -1.73 -1.97 -2.19
CA ALA A 148 -1.07 -3.22 -1.85
C ALA A 148 -1.88 -4.40 -2.35
N LYS A 149 -1.23 -5.25 -3.14
CA LYS A 149 -1.77 -6.50 -3.69
C LYS A 149 -0.84 -7.66 -3.35
N ARG A 150 -1.23 -8.87 -3.75
CA ARG A 150 -0.42 -10.07 -3.52
C ARG A 150 1.01 -9.92 -4.02
N ASP A 151 1.18 -9.29 -5.18
CA ASP A 151 2.47 -9.22 -5.87
C ASP A 151 3.36 -8.07 -5.38
N GLY A 152 2.81 -7.13 -4.61
CA GLY A 152 3.60 -6.03 -4.06
C GLY A 152 2.79 -4.86 -3.55
N VAL A 153 3.53 -3.83 -3.19
CA VAL A 153 3.00 -2.56 -2.68
C VAL A 153 3.57 -1.42 -3.50
N ILE A 154 2.70 -0.53 -3.96
CA ILE A 154 3.11 0.73 -4.57
C ILE A 154 2.62 1.91 -3.74
N PHE A 155 3.41 2.98 -3.76
CA PHE A 155 3.12 4.24 -3.09
C PHE A 155 3.01 5.31 -4.17
N ILE A 156 1.90 6.02 -4.19
CA ILE A 156 1.54 6.95 -5.26
C ILE A 156 1.42 8.34 -4.66
N PRO A 157 2.26 9.30 -5.10
CA PRO A 157 2.11 10.69 -4.72
C PRO A 157 0.68 11.20 -5.05
N PRO A 158 0.01 11.93 -4.15
CA PRO A 158 -1.39 12.34 -4.33
C PRO A 158 -1.65 13.08 -5.65
N HIS A 159 -0.72 13.91 -6.10
CA HIS A 159 -0.86 14.66 -7.36
C HIS A 159 -0.82 13.80 -8.63
N LEU A 160 -0.37 12.54 -8.53
CA LEU A 160 -0.36 11.59 -9.65
C LEU A 160 -1.53 10.60 -9.61
N LEU A 161 -2.29 10.57 -8.52
CA LEU A 161 -3.27 9.51 -8.26
C LEU A 161 -4.33 9.44 -9.35
N GLU A 162 -4.96 10.56 -9.69
CA GLU A 162 -6.00 10.62 -10.73
C GLU A 162 -5.49 10.12 -12.08
N HIS A 163 -4.30 10.58 -12.48
CA HIS A 163 -3.68 10.16 -13.73
C HIS A 163 -3.37 8.66 -13.76
N ILE A 164 -2.86 8.11 -12.65
CA ILE A 164 -2.51 6.68 -12.54
C ILE A 164 -3.75 5.82 -12.55
N VAL A 165 -4.81 6.21 -11.81
CA VAL A 165 -6.08 5.47 -11.81
C VAL A 165 -6.68 5.42 -13.20
N LEU A 166 -6.82 6.57 -13.86
CA LEU A 166 -7.36 6.66 -15.22
C LEU A 166 -6.53 5.84 -16.23
N THR A 167 -5.20 5.92 -16.14
CA THR A 167 -4.31 5.12 -16.99
C THR A 167 -4.48 3.63 -16.73
N GLY A 168 -4.61 3.23 -15.46
CA GLY A 168 -4.82 1.84 -15.07
C GLY A 168 -6.13 1.26 -15.59
N GLU A 169 -7.22 2.04 -15.50
CA GLU A 169 -8.52 1.64 -16.05
C GLU A 169 -8.48 1.43 -17.57
N VAL A 170 -7.83 2.35 -18.30
CA VAL A 170 -7.66 2.20 -19.76
C VAL A 170 -6.76 1.02 -20.10
N THR A 171 -5.68 0.81 -19.37
CA THR A 171 -4.81 -0.36 -19.55
C THR A 171 -5.56 -1.67 -19.34
N ALA A 172 -6.41 -1.73 -18.30
CA ALA A 172 -7.24 -2.90 -18.06
C ALA A 172 -8.21 -3.18 -19.23
N LEU A 173 -8.73 -2.14 -19.89
CA LEU A 173 -9.55 -2.31 -21.10
C LEU A 173 -8.73 -2.86 -22.28
N PHE A 174 -7.49 -2.39 -22.45
CA PHE A 174 -6.60 -2.94 -23.47
C PHE A 174 -6.32 -4.44 -23.23
N ASP A 175 -6.07 -4.81 -21.98
CA ASP A 175 -5.85 -6.20 -21.59
C ASP A 175 -7.07 -7.08 -21.86
N LEU A 176 -8.26 -6.61 -21.47
CA LEU A 176 -9.53 -7.34 -21.71
C LEU A 176 -9.79 -7.55 -23.19
N PHE A 177 -9.66 -6.52 -24.00
CA PHE A 177 -9.79 -6.59 -25.46
C PHE A 177 -8.75 -7.54 -26.05
N GLY A 178 -7.48 -7.35 -25.72
CA GLY A 178 -6.38 -8.14 -26.24
C GLY A 178 -6.54 -9.62 -25.92
N GLN A 179 -6.84 -9.96 -24.67
CA GLN A 179 -7.08 -11.34 -24.24
C GLN A 179 -8.28 -11.96 -24.96
N GLN A 180 -9.33 -11.20 -25.17
CA GLN A 180 -10.49 -11.71 -25.94
C GLN A 180 -10.11 -11.99 -27.39
N ARG A 181 -9.44 -11.07 -28.07
CA ARG A 181 -9.04 -11.22 -29.47
C ARG A 181 -8.02 -12.33 -29.70
N ILE A 182 -7.12 -12.56 -28.73
CA ILE A 182 -6.20 -13.71 -28.75
C ILE A 182 -6.98 -15.02 -28.63
N ARG A 183 -7.95 -15.12 -27.70
CA ARG A 183 -8.79 -16.33 -27.55
C ARG A 183 -9.64 -16.62 -28.78
N GLU A 184 -10.11 -15.59 -29.48
CA GLU A 184 -10.84 -15.70 -30.74
C GLU A 184 -9.93 -16.05 -31.95
N GLY A 185 -8.60 -16.10 -31.76
CA GLY A 185 -7.63 -16.33 -32.83
C GLY A 185 -7.51 -15.17 -33.83
N LYS A 186 -8.04 -13.98 -33.50
CA LYS A 186 -8.05 -12.83 -34.40
C LYS A 186 -6.68 -12.16 -34.48
N TYR A 187 -5.98 -12.02 -33.36
CA TYR A 187 -4.65 -11.47 -33.28
C TYR A 187 -3.71 -12.38 -32.49
N SER A 188 -2.42 -12.34 -32.82
CA SER A 188 -1.39 -13.02 -32.02
C SER A 188 -1.08 -12.23 -30.74
N ALA A 189 -0.57 -12.90 -29.70
CA ALA A 189 -0.09 -12.24 -28.49
C ALA A 189 0.96 -11.16 -28.81
N GLY A 190 1.91 -11.46 -29.72
CA GLY A 190 2.92 -10.47 -30.13
C GLY A 190 2.34 -9.24 -30.81
N ALA A 191 1.23 -9.35 -31.55
CA ALA A 191 0.57 -8.19 -32.14
C ALA A 191 -0.13 -7.33 -31.09
N ILE A 192 -0.72 -7.96 -30.06
CA ILE A 192 -1.39 -7.24 -28.95
C ILE A 192 -0.36 -6.57 -28.04
N ASP A 193 0.78 -7.20 -27.78
CA ASP A 193 1.83 -6.66 -26.92
C ASP A 193 2.75 -5.62 -27.60
N SER A 194 2.53 -5.40 -28.89
CA SER A 194 3.29 -4.40 -29.68
C SER A 194 2.53 -3.08 -29.81
N VAL A 195 3.13 -2.11 -30.52
CA VAL A 195 2.40 -0.90 -30.93
C VAL A 195 1.28 -1.31 -31.88
N TRP A 196 0.04 -0.99 -31.53
CA TRP A 196 -1.12 -1.41 -32.29
C TRP A 196 -1.17 -0.75 -33.67
N THR A 197 -1.47 -1.54 -34.69
CA THR A 197 -1.78 -1.06 -36.01
C THR A 197 -3.12 -0.31 -36.03
N ASP A 198 -3.38 0.47 -37.07
CA ASP A 198 -4.66 1.18 -37.21
C ASP A 198 -5.86 0.21 -37.25
N GLU A 199 -5.67 -0.99 -37.80
CA GLU A 199 -6.67 -2.05 -37.79
C GLU A 199 -7.03 -2.45 -36.34
N ILE A 200 -6.03 -2.74 -35.50
CA ILE A 200 -6.25 -3.13 -34.09
C ILE A 200 -6.90 -1.99 -33.31
N LYS A 201 -6.46 -0.74 -33.53
CA LYS A 201 -7.08 0.44 -32.90
C LYS A 201 -8.53 0.63 -33.30
N GLN A 202 -8.86 0.41 -34.56
CA GLN A 202 -10.23 0.50 -35.06
C GLN A 202 -11.12 -0.60 -34.52
N ASP A 203 -10.58 -1.83 -34.42
CA ASP A 203 -11.28 -2.95 -33.78
C ASP A 203 -11.53 -2.66 -32.29
N PHE A 204 -10.56 -2.14 -31.58
CA PHE A 204 -10.72 -1.74 -30.18
C PHE A 204 -11.82 -0.70 -30.00
N ARG A 205 -11.86 0.33 -30.84
CA ARG A 205 -12.94 1.34 -30.82
C ARG A 205 -14.32 0.76 -31.10
N SER A 206 -14.41 -0.22 -31.99
CA SER A 206 -15.66 -0.94 -32.27
C SER A 206 -16.07 -1.81 -31.09
N TRP A 207 -15.10 -2.48 -30.47
CA TRP A 207 -15.30 -3.31 -29.29
C TRP A 207 -15.77 -2.49 -28.09
N THR A 208 -15.18 -1.33 -27.82
CA THR A 208 -15.59 -0.45 -26.71
C THR A 208 -17.03 0.03 -26.88
N LYS A 209 -17.45 0.38 -28.09
CA LYS A 209 -18.86 0.74 -28.39
C LYS A 209 -19.81 -0.41 -28.12
N SER A 210 -19.45 -1.63 -28.52
CA SER A 210 -20.29 -2.81 -28.30
C SER A 210 -20.36 -3.26 -26.84
N ASN A 211 -19.43 -2.80 -25.99
CA ASN A 211 -19.33 -3.14 -24.56
C ASN A 211 -19.53 -1.91 -23.66
N GLU A 212 -20.16 -0.85 -24.15
CA GLU A 212 -20.28 0.44 -23.46
C GLU A 212 -20.84 0.32 -22.03
N SER A 213 -21.85 -0.55 -21.84
CA SER A 213 -22.48 -0.75 -20.52
C SER A 213 -21.57 -1.38 -19.46
N SER A 214 -20.45 -1.99 -19.87
CA SER A 214 -19.47 -2.66 -18.98
C SER A 214 -18.16 -1.90 -18.86
N LEU A 215 -18.04 -0.72 -19.46
CA LEU A 215 -16.85 0.11 -19.33
C LEU A 215 -16.79 0.76 -17.92
N PRO A 216 -15.58 0.90 -17.34
CA PRO A 216 -15.40 1.57 -16.05
C PRO A 216 -15.61 3.09 -16.13
N MET A 217 -15.68 3.65 -17.34
CA MET A 217 -15.87 5.07 -17.59
C MET A 217 -16.75 5.32 -18.81
N PRO A 218 -17.38 6.50 -18.92
CA PRO A 218 -18.11 6.90 -20.14
C PRO A 218 -17.21 6.88 -21.38
N LEU A 219 -17.74 6.42 -22.53
CA LEU A 219 -17.01 6.39 -23.82
C LEU A 219 -16.38 7.73 -24.18
N LYS A 220 -17.06 8.85 -23.90
CA LYS A 220 -16.51 10.18 -24.12
C LYS A 220 -15.18 10.40 -23.40
N ASN A 221 -15.10 9.99 -22.14
CA ASN A 221 -13.88 10.14 -21.33
C ASN A 221 -12.74 9.25 -21.87
N LEU A 222 -13.08 8.03 -22.29
CA LEU A 222 -12.14 7.13 -22.94
C LEU A 222 -11.61 7.74 -24.26
N ASP A 223 -12.49 8.23 -25.12
CA ASP A 223 -12.11 8.87 -26.38
C ASP A 223 -11.21 10.10 -26.17
N ASP A 224 -11.53 10.93 -25.18
CA ASP A 224 -10.74 12.11 -24.84
C ASP A 224 -9.34 11.72 -24.29
N PHE A 225 -9.27 10.64 -23.51
CA PHE A 225 -8.00 10.10 -23.03
C PHE A 225 -7.14 9.54 -24.19
N LEU A 226 -7.77 8.77 -25.08
CA LEU A 226 -7.08 8.16 -26.22
C LEU A 226 -6.55 9.22 -27.19
N LYS A 227 -7.34 10.27 -27.48
CA LYS A 227 -6.90 11.40 -28.32
C LYS A 227 -5.66 12.10 -27.77
N LYS A 228 -5.60 12.34 -26.45
CA LYS A 228 -4.44 12.96 -25.79
C LYS A 228 -3.16 12.14 -25.93
N ARG A 229 -3.26 10.86 -26.20
CA ARG A 229 -2.13 9.92 -26.36
C ARG A 229 -1.84 9.56 -27.83
N ASN A 230 -2.44 10.24 -28.79
CA ASN A 230 -2.29 9.96 -30.22
C ASN A 230 -2.64 8.50 -30.58
N PHE A 231 -3.66 7.96 -29.93
CA PHE A 231 -4.12 6.58 -30.13
C PHE A 231 -4.98 6.46 -31.40
#